data_50ed2f71c807b3032bce94d296c28a5e
#
_entry.id   50ed2f71c807b3032bce94d296c28a5e
#
_cell.length_a   1.000
_cell.length_b   1.000
_cell.length_c   1.000
_cell.angle_alpha   90.00
_cell.angle_beta   90.00
_cell.angle_gamma   90.00
#
_symmetry.space_group_name_H-M   'P 1'
#
loop_
_entity.id
_entity.type
_entity.pdbx_description
1 polymer ?
#
loop_
_entity_poly.entity_id
_entity_poly.type
_entity_poly.pdbx_seq_one_letter_code
_entity_poly.pdbx_strand_id
1 'polypeptide(L)'
;MLRGFIYATALACATTSVSAEQIKLVQDEAYAPYMGLENGQASGIWAEFIAEALTRVGGDYDVKVEAVPWSRAVNLVETGQAHGLVGTYYRPESRPWIGTYSTSPVTEKVSVYCREGVAQSDWAYPADFTGLTFGNNAGFDTPGQAFFDMVDAGAITLQEAQTTEQNLKKLEKGRIDCYVQEQLAAEMVINEKGIAGIVRVLDASAETAHIGFRADWQGEEAQQFIADFNAALQSMMDDGTVAEIVSRTVGG
;
A
#
# COMPACT_ATOMS: atom_id res chain seq x y z
N MET A 1 49.38 -51.75 41.77
CA MET A 1 48.39 -51.81 40.75
C MET A 1 47.57 -50.52 40.86
N LEU A 2 47.87 -49.46 40.04
CA LEU A 2 47.18 -48.18 40.03
C LEU A 2 46.24 -48.24 38.83
N ARG A 3 44.89 -48.16 39.05
CA ARG A 3 43.88 -48.00 38.02
C ARG A 3 43.61 -46.54 37.77
N GLY A 4 44.07 -46.03 36.62
CA GLY A 4 43.74 -44.66 36.19
C GLY A 4 42.32 -44.62 35.64
N PHE A 5 41.48 -43.71 36.17
CA PHE A 5 40.17 -43.36 35.63
C PHE A 5 40.35 -42.23 34.60
N ILE A 6 39.98 -42.53 33.34
CA ILE A 6 39.89 -41.50 32.28
C ILE A 6 38.48 -40.90 32.32
N TYR A 7 38.35 -39.63 32.71
CA TYR A 7 37.11 -38.89 32.56
C TYR A 7 37.02 -38.33 31.14
N ALA A 8 36.09 -38.86 30.35
CA ALA A 8 35.75 -38.30 29.06
C ALA A 8 34.75 -37.17 29.27
N THR A 9 35.19 -35.91 29.05
CA THR A 9 34.32 -34.72 29.09
C THR A 9 33.61 -34.61 27.74
N ALA A 10 32.33 -34.93 27.70
CA ALA A 10 31.49 -34.69 26.52
C ALA A 10 31.18 -33.20 26.41
N LEU A 11 31.72 -32.55 25.38
CA LEU A 11 31.39 -31.17 25.03
C LEU A 11 30.04 -31.16 24.30
N ALA A 12 28.98 -30.77 25.01
CA ALA A 12 27.66 -30.55 24.39
C ALA A 12 27.68 -29.25 23.60
N CYS A 13 27.72 -29.32 22.26
CA CYS A 13 27.43 -28.18 21.38
C CYS A 13 25.95 -27.82 21.52
N ALA A 14 25.64 -26.77 22.24
CA ALA A 14 24.33 -26.16 22.22
C ALA A 14 24.17 -25.44 20.87
N THR A 15 23.41 -26.04 19.95
CA THR A 15 22.95 -25.36 18.73
C THR A 15 21.88 -24.33 19.16
N THR A 16 22.26 -23.08 19.25
CA THR A 16 21.29 -21.97 19.35
C THR A 16 20.56 -21.90 18.01
N SER A 17 19.30 -22.32 17.98
CA SER A 17 18.40 -22.03 16.86
C SER A 17 18.23 -20.51 16.84
N VAL A 18 18.83 -19.82 15.88
CA VAL A 18 18.47 -18.44 15.57
C VAL A 18 17.07 -18.52 14.97
N SER A 19 16.06 -18.10 15.71
CA SER A 19 14.73 -17.89 15.17
C SER A 19 14.84 -16.76 14.14
N ALA A 20 14.42 -17.00 12.91
CA ALA A 20 14.32 -15.95 11.90
C ALA A 20 13.49 -14.80 12.47
N GLU A 21 13.91 -13.56 12.24
CA GLU A 21 13.16 -12.39 12.67
C GLU A 21 11.84 -12.34 11.89
N GLN A 22 10.71 -12.09 12.59
CA GLN A 22 9.42 -11.95 11.93
C GLN A 22 9.40 -10.70 11.05
N ILE A 23 9.19 -10.88 9.75
CA ILE A 23 9.06 -9.79 8.79
C ILE A 23 7.65 -9.21 8.91
N LYS A 24 7.56 -7.99 9.41
CA LYS A 24 6.29 -7.27 9.57
C LYS A 24 6.04 -6.35 8.38
N LEU A 25 4.98 -6.64 7.63
CA LEU A 25 4.44 -5.78 6.57
C LEU A 25 3.17 -5.10 7.09
N VAL A 26 2.91 -3.87 6.69
CA VAL A 26 1.71 -3.12 7.09
C VAL A 26 1.00 -2.56 5.87
N GLN A 27 -0.34 -2.60 5.91
CA GLN A 27 -1.22 -2.11 4.86
C GLN A 27 -2.35 -1.25 5.41
N ASP A 28 -3.08 -0.56 4.52
CA ASP A 28 -4.32 0.14 4.89
C ASP A 28 -5.43 -0.85 5.24
N GLU A 29 -6.22 -0.53 6.27
CA GLU A 29 -7.38 -1.31 6.68
C GLU A 29 -8.67 -0.97 5.91
N ALA A 30 -8.67 0.11 5.10
CA ALA A 30 -9.89 0.69 4.52
C ALA A 30 -9.71 1.19 3.05
N TYR A 31 -8.92 0.47 2.25
CA TYR A 31 -8.66 0.79 0.84
C TYR A 31 -9.08 -0.36 -0.09
N ALA A 32 -10.34 -0.79 0.01
CA ALA A 32 -10.88 -1.82 -0.89
C ALA A 32 -10.92 -1.35 -2.36
N PRO A 33 -10.68 -2.25 -3.33
CA PRO A 33 -10.45 -3.69 -3.19
C PRO A 33 -8.99 -4.07 -2.92
N TYR A 34 -8.09 -3.10 -2.90
CA TYR A 34 -6.65 -3.35 -2.82
C TYR A 34 -6.21 -3.84 -1.45
N MET A 35 -6.68 -3.20 -0.40
CA MET A 35 -6.31 -3.49 0.98
C MET A 35 -7.50 -3.32 1.91
N GLY A 36 -7.58 -4.14 2.95
CA GLY A 36 -8.67 -4.10 3.91
C GLY A 36 -8.35 -4.86 5.19
N LEU A 37 -9.31 -4.84 6.11
CA LEU A 37 -9.31 -5.62 7.35
C LEU A 37 -10.61 -6.42 7.43
N GLU A 38 -10.53 -7.74 7.40
CA GLU A 38 -11.66 -8.65 7.54
C GLU A 38 -11.39 -9.67 8.64
N ASN A 39 -12.34 -9.82 9.58
CA ASN A 39 -12.21 -10.74 10.70
C ASN A 39 -10.90 -10.59 11.50
N GLY A 40 -10.37 -9.35 11.57
CA GLY A 40 -9.11 -9.06 12.27
C GLY A 40 -7.84 -9.44 11.50
N GLN A 41 -7.96 -9.80 10.23
CA GLN A 41 -6.85 -10.15 9.35
C GLN A 41 -6.76 -9.19 8.15
N ALA A 42 -5.55 -8.95 7.67
CA ALA A 42 -5.34 -8.22 6.43
C ALA A 42 -6.02 -8.93 5.26
N SER A 43 -6.74 -8.18 4.43
CA SER A 43 -7.51 -8.68 3.28
C SER A 43 -7.29 -7.82 2.04
N GLY A 44 -7.90 -8.19 0.92
CA GLY A 44 -7.82 -7.49 -0.36
C GLY A 44 -6.71 -8.03 -1.28
N ILE A 45 -6.62 -7.43 -2.46
CA ILE A 45 -5.72 -7.86 -3.55
C ILE A 45 -4.27 -8.02 -3.07
N TRP A 46 -3.75 -7.07 -2.28
CA TRP A 46 -2.38 -7.14 -1.78
C TRP A 46 -2.15 -8.28 -0.79
N ALA A 47 -3.11 -8.56 0.10
CA ALA A 47 -3.00 -9.68 1.02
C ALA A 47 -2.94 -11.02 0.26
N GLU A 48 -3.73 -11.16 -0.82
CA GLU A 48 -3.70 -12.34 -1.68
C GLU A 48 -2.40 -12.44 -2.49
N PHE A 49 -1.88 -11.33 -3.02
CA PHE A 49 -0.56 -11.31 -3.68
C PHE A 49 0.55 -11.77 -2.75
N ILE A 50 0.57 -11.26 -1.52
CA ILE A 50 1.59 -11.63 -0.54
C ILE A 50 1.46 -13.12 -0.18
N ALA A 51 0.25 -13.59 0.10
CA ALA A 51 0.01 -14.98 0.45
C ALA A 51 0.46 -15.94 -0.67
N GLU A 52 0.08 -15.66 -1.92
CA GLU A 52 0.49 -16.47 -3.08
C GLU A 52 2.00 -16.40 -3.32
N ALA A 53 2.60 -15.20 -3.26
CA ALA A 53 4.05 -15.05 -3.43
C ALA A 53 4.82 -15.88 -2.40
N LEU A 54 4.40 -15.88 -1.13
CA LEU A 54 5.02 -16.66 -0.07
C LEU A 54 4.91 -18.17 -0.30
N THR A 55 3.90 -18.68 -1.00
CA THR A 55 3.84 -20.10 -1.38
C THR A 55 4.88 -20.47 -2.44
N ARG A 56 5.31 -19.50 -3.26
CA ARG A 56 6.29 -19.69 -4.35
C ARG A 56 7.74 -19.47 -3.90
N VAL A 57 7.92 -18.73 -2.83
CA VAL A 57 9.25 -18.50 -2.25
C VAL A 57 9.77 -19.77 -1.62
N GLY A 58 11.00 -20.17 -1.96
CA GLY A 58 11.60 -21.42 -1.47
C GLY A 58 12.20 -21.36 -0.06
N GLY A 59 12.08 -20.23 0.65
CA GLY A 59 12.64 -20.00 1.99
C GLY A 59 11.58 -20.02 3.08
N ASP A 60 11.99 -20.39 4.30
CA ASP A 60 11.13 -20.31 5.50
C ASP A 60 11.14 -18.89 6.05
N TYR A 61 10.28 -18.01 5.52
CA TYR A 61 10.11 -16.65 6.04
C TYR A 61 8.88 -16.56 6.94
N ASP A 62 9.06 -16.04 8.16
CA ASP A 62 7.94 -15.69 9.05
C ASP A 62 7.46 -14.27 8.70
N VAL A 63 6.42 -14.18 7.85
CA VAL A 63 5.86 -12.90 7.38
C VAL A 63 4.50 -12.67 7.99
N LYS A 64 4.33 -11.51 8.63
CA LYS A 64 3.05 -11.04 9.16
C LYS A 64 2.60 -9.79 8.41
N VAL A 65 1.38 -9.82 7.86
CA VAL A 65 0.73 -8.63 7.31
C VAL A 65 -0.27 -8.10 8.33
N GLU A 66 -0.15 -6.82 8.70
CA GLU A 66 -1.03 -6.14 9.64
C GLU A 66 -1.76 -5.00 8.93
N ALA A 67 -3.09 -4.98 9.01
CA ALA A 67 -3.91 -3.90 8.46
C ALA A 67 -4.25 -2.90 9.56
N VAL A 68 -3.95 -1.63 9.30
CA VAL A 68 -4.16 -0.49 10.23
C VAL A 68 -4.53 0.76 9.41
N PRO A 69 -5.02 1.84 10.02
CA PRO A 69 -5.22 3.10 9.30
C PRO A 69 -3.95 3.53 8.55
N TRP A 70 -4.07 4.00 7.30
CA TRP A 70 -2.92 4.28 6.43
C TRP A 70 -1.85 5.16 7.06
N SER A 71 -2.25 6.28 7.69
CA SER A 71 -1.30 7.18 8.37
C SER A 71 -0.50 6.47 9.47
N ARG A 72 -1.11 5.48 10.14
CA ARG A 72 -0.41 4.63 11.10
C ARG A 72 0.53 3.65 10.41
N ALA A 73 0.11 3.04 9.27
CA ALA A 73 0.97 2.15 8.49
C ALA A 73 2.24 2.88 8.04
N VAL A 74 2.10 4.09 7.48
CA VAL A 74 3.22 4.97 7.12
C VAL A 74 4.14 5.21 8.31
N ASN A 75 3.60 5.65 9.44
CA ASN A 75 4.39 5.93 10.65
C ASN A 75 5.13 4.70 11.18
N LEU A 76 4.52 3.50 11.14
CA LEU A 76 5.16 2.27 11.62
C LEU A 76 6.41 1.91 10.80
N VAL A 77 6.40 2.13 9.48
CA VAL A 77 7.57 1.85 8.63
C VAL A 77 8.61 2.96 8.76
N GLU A 78 8.20 4.22 8.74
CA GLU A 78 9.07 5.39 8.91
C GLU A 78 9.85 5.35 10.23
N THR A 79 9.21 4.90 11.32
CA THR A 79 9.84 4.79 12.66
C THR A 79 10.51 3.44 12.93
N GLY A 80 10.63 2.56 11.93
CA GLY A 80 11.31 1.27 12.05
C GLY A 80 10.55 0.20 12.83
N GLN A 81 9.24 0.38 13.06
CA GLN A 81 8.38 -0.59 13.76
C GLN A 81 7.74 -1.64 12.84
N ALA A 82 7.89 -1.47 11.52
CA ALA A 82 7.54 -2.44 10.49
C ALA A 82 8.60 -2.41 9.37
N HIS A 83 8.72 -3.49 8.62
CA HIS A 83 9.74 -3.68 7.59
C HIS A 83 9.31 -3.15 6.21
N GLY A 84 8.01 -3.18 5.90
CA GLY A 84 7.50 -2.75 4.60
C GLY A 84 6.10 -2.17 4.65
N LEU A 85 5.88 -1.14 3.82
CA LEU A 85 4.60 -0.49 3.55
C LEU A 85 4.00 -1.06 2.27
N VAL A 86 2.89 -1.78 2.40
CA VAL A 86 2.21 -2.45 1.28
C VAL A 86 1.34 -1.47 0.51
N GLY A 87 1.32 -1.57 -0.82
CA GLY A 87 0.47 -0.77 -1.70
C GLY A 87 0.90 0.69 -1.86
N THR A 88 2.15 1.01 -1.53
CA THR A 88 2.67 2.38 -1.70
C THR A 88 3.07 2.65 -3.14
N TYR A 89 2.81 3.87 -3.61
CA TYR A 89 3.36 4.35 -4.88
C TYR A 89 4.87 4.64 -4.77
N TYR A 90 5.56 4.70 -5.90
CA TYR A 90 6.96 5.09 -5.96
C TYR A 90 7.11 6.58 -5.64
N ARG A 91 7.55 6.91 -4.43
CA ARG A 91 7.62 8.29 -3.89
C ARG A 91 8.94 8.52 -3.13
N PRO A 92 10.10 8.45 -3.78
CA PRO A 92 11.39 8.56 -3.09
C PRO A 92 11.61 9.94 -2.45
N GLU A 93 10.98 11.00 -2.97
CA GLU A 93 11.13 12.36 -2.44
C GLU A 93 10.33 12.59 -1.18
N SER A 94 9.05 12.16 -1.15
CA SER A 94 8.18 12.31 0.03
C SER A 94 8.35 11.18 1.06
N ARG A 95 8.96 10.05 0.65
CA ARG A 95 9.23 8.86 1.51
C ARG A 95 10.70 8.44 1.47
N PRO A 96 11.65 9.32 1.85
CA PRO A 96 13.09 9.00 1.78
C PRO A 96 13.52 7.88 2.73
N TRP A 97 12.66 7.50 3.68
CA TRP A 97 12.83 6.36 4.58
C TRP A 97 12.52 5.00 3.92
N ILE A 98 11.98 4.96 2.69
CA ILE A 98 11.91 3.75 1.86
C ILE A 98 13.20 3.64 1.04
N GLY A 99 13.95 2.56 1.26
CA GLY A 99 15.21 2.30 0.54
C GLY A 99 15.06 1.42 -0.68
N THR A 100 14.05 0.54 -0.69
CA THR A 100 13.82 -0.42 -1.78
C THR A 100 12.32 -0.57 -2.02
N TYR A 101 11.94 -0.66 -3.29
CA TYR A 101 10.56 -0.96 -3.70
C TYR A 101 10.52 -2.34 -4.35
N SER A 102 9.46 -3.11 -4.08
CA SER A 102 9.23 -4.38 -4.75
C SER A 102 8.96 -4.21 -6.24
N THR A 103 8.97 -5.30 -7.00
CA THR A 103 8.30 -5.37 -8.30
C THR A 103 6.84 -4.92 -8.13
N SER A 104 6.32 -4.14 -9.09
CA SER A 104 4.91 -3.71 -9.08
C SER A 104 4.06 -4.71 -9.86
N PRO A 105 3.11 -5.39 -9.23
CA PRO A 105 2.19 -6.28 -9.93
C PRO A 105 1.02 -5.54 -10.59
N VAL A 106 0.73 -4.30 -10.19
CA VAL A 106 -0.43 -3.53 -10.66
C VAL A 106 -0.07 -2.08 -10.96
N THR A 107 -0.75 -1.52 -11.96
CA THR A 107 -0.77 -0.07 -12.21
C THR A 107 -2.16 0.45 -11.87
N GLU A 108 -2.23 1.43 -11.01
CA GLU A 108 -3.44 2.06 -10.53
C GLU A 108 -3.70 3.37 -11.30
N LYS A 109 -4.93 3.59 -11.72
CA LYS A 109 -5.31 4.81 -12.39
C LYS A 109 -5.90 5.79 -11.39
N VAL A 110 -5.25 6.92 -11.20
CA VAL A 110 -5.71 7.98 -10.31
C VAL A 110 -6.60 8.94 -11.09
N SER A 111 -7.80 9.20 -10.58
CA SER A 111 -8.79 10.05 -11.22
C SER A 111 -9.29 11.16 -10.30
N VAL A 112 -9.75 12.25 -10.90
CA VAL A 112 -10.40 13.38 -10.22
C VAL A 112 -11.90 13.20 -10.32
N TYR A 113 -12.56 13.19 -9.18
CA TYR A 113 -14.01 13.14 -9.02
C TYR A 113 -14.50 14.48 -8.49
N CYS A 114 -15.48 15.10 -9.13
CA CYS A 114 -16.06 16.36 -8.68
C CYS A 114 -17.59 16.26 -8.64
N ARG A 115 -18.22 17.20 -7.93
CA ARG A 115 -19.67 17.40 -8.08
C ARG A 115 -19.98 17.84 -9.52
N GLU A 116 -21.13 17.42 -10.00
CA GLU A 116 -21.59 17.83 -11.36
C GLU A 116 -21.52 19.34 -11.55
N GLY A 117 -20.96 19.77 -12.68
CA GLY A 117 -20.87 21.19 -13.06
C GLY A 117 -19.76 22.01 -12.38
N VAL A 118 -18.93 21.38 -11.53
CA VAL A 118 -17.83 22.08 -10.83
C VAL A 118 -16.58 22.20 -11.69
N ALA A 119 -16.24 21.16 -12.44
CA ALA A 119 -15.04 21.10 -13.26
C ALA A 119 -15.35 20.56 -14.66
N GLN A 120 -14.41 20.74 -15.59
CA GLN A 120 -14.55 20.33 -16.99
C GLN A 120 -13.47 19.30 -17.35
N SER A 121 -13.79 18.40 -18.28
CA SER A 121 -12.90 17.30 -18.65
C SER A 121 -11.65 17.71 -19.46
N ASP A 122 -11.63 18.95 -19.95
CA ASP A 122 -10.49 19.56 -20.67
C ASP A 122 -9.56 20.38 -19.76
N TRP A 123 -9.84 20.42 -18.45
CA TRP A 123 -8.98 21.08 -17.48
C TRP A 123 -7.66 20.35 -17.29
N ALA A 124 -6.60 21.14 -17.08
CA ALA A 124 -5.27 20.61 -16.72
C ALA A 124 -5.16 20.41 -15.21
N TYR A 125 -4.84 19.18 -14.80
CA TYR A 125 -4.65 18.86 -13.39
C TYR A 125 -3.19 19.12 -12.97
N PRO A 126 -2.95 19.72 -11.78
CA PRO A 126 -3.94 20.33 -10.88
C PRO A 126 -4.21 21.83 -11.16
N ALA A 127 -3.56 22.43 -12.17
CA ALA A 127 -3.46 23.87 -12.37
C ALA A 127 -4.83 24.60 -12.48
N ASP A 128 -5.79 24.01 -13.22
CA ASP A 128 -7.09 24.64 -13.46
C ASP A 128 -8.08 24.48 -12.29
N PHE A 129 -7.68 23.76 -11.25
CA PHE A 129 -8.51 23.52 -10.05
C PHE A 129 -8.29 24.54 -8.93
N THR A 130 -7.66 25.68 -9.24
CA THR A 130 -7.43 26.78 -8.29
C THR A 130 -8.74 27.28 -7.68
N GLY A 131 -8.75 27.50 -6.37
CA GLY A 131 -9.90 28.01 -5.59
C GLY A 131 -10.86 26.92 -5.13
N LEU A 132 -10.69 25.66 -5.55
CA LEU A 132 -11.55 24.56 -5.14
C LEU A 132 -11.09 23.91 -3.84
N THR A 133 -12.05 23.26 -3.17
CA THR A 133 -11.82 22.46 -1.97
C THR A 133 -11.77 20.98 -2.35
N PHE A 134 -10.65 20.33 -2.08
CA PHE A 134 -10.42 18.91 -2.36
C PHE A 134 -10.48 18.05 -1.11
N GLY A 135 -10.97 16.82 -1.28
CA GLY A 135 -10.77 15.73 -0.34
C GLY A 135 -9.53 14.92 -0.67
N ASN A 136 -8.91 14.33 0.35
CA ASN A 136 -7.88 13.29 0.23
C ASN A 136 -8.00 12.31 1.39
N ASN A 137 -7.55 11.08 1.20
CA ASN A 137 -7.40 10.17 2.33
C ASN A 137 -6.18 10.59 3.15
N ALA A 138 -6.31 10.58 4.47
CA ALA A 138 -5.27 11.07 5.37
C ALA A 138 -3.95 10.33 5.18
N GLY A 139 -2.89 11.08 4.84
CA GLY A 139 -1.56 10.56 4.58
C GLY A 139 -1.38 9.89 3.21
N PHE A 140 -2.36 9.98 2.30
CA PHE A 140 -2.21 9.53 0.92
C PHE A 140 -1.48 10.57 0.07
N ASP A 141 -0.48 10.12 -0.69
CA ASP A 141 0.24 10.93 -1.69
C ASP A 141 -0.40 10.79 -3.10
N THR A 142 -1.62 10.25 -3.16
CA THR A 142 -2.35 9.98 -4.40
C THR A 142 -2.49 11.22 -5.32
N PRO A 143 -2.76 12.43 -4.78
CA PRO A 143 -2.87 13.62 -5.63
C PRO A 143 -1.57 14.03 -6.34
N GLY A 144 -0.40 13.58 -5.88
CA GLY A 144 0.91 13.91 -6.43
C GLY A 144 1.46 15.26 -5.95
N GLN A 145 2.78 15.45 -6.10
CA GLN A 145 3.50 16.59 -5.52
C GLN A 145 2.99 17.94 -6.02
N ALA A 146 2.75 18.09 -7.34
CA ALA A 146 2.26 19.35 -7.90
C ALA A 146 0.92 19.81 -7.28
N PHE A 147 0.06 18.87 -6.88
CA PHE A 147 -1.17 19.20 -6.15
C PHE A 147 -0.86 19.74 -4.74
N PHE A 148 0.03 19.06 -4.01
CA PHE A 148 0.42 19.52 -2.66
C PHE A 148 1.14 20.86 -2.69
N ASP A 149 1.94 21.15 -3.71
CA ASP A 149 2.55 22.47 -3.91
C ASP A 149 1.49 23.56 -4.05
N MET A 150 0.36 23.27 -4.71
CA MET A 150 -0.76 24.20 -4.80
C MET A 150 -1.55 24.34 -3.48
N VAL A 151 -1.63 23.28 -2.68
CA VAL A 151 -2.19 23.34 -1.32
C VAL A 151 -1.32 24.23 -0.43
N ASP A 152 -0.01 24.05 -0.44
CA ASP A 152 0.96 24.82 0.34
C ASP A 152 0.96 26.31 -0.07
N ALA A 153 0.75 26.59 -1.36
CA ALA A 153 0.58 27.94 -1.88
C ALA A 153 -0.80 28.57 -1.57
N GLY A 154 -1.72 27.81 -0.96
CA GLY A 154 -3.09 28.25 -0.66
C GLY A 154 -3.99 28.39 -1.90
N ALA A 155 -3.56 27.85 -3.05
CA ALA A 155 -4.33 27.85 -4.29
C ALA A 155 -5.44 26.79 -4.30
N ILE A 156 -5.26 25.68 -3.58
CA ILE A 156 -6.24 24.63 -3.34
C ILE A 156 -6.44 24.48 -1.84
N THR A 157 -7.69 24.29 -1.41
CA THR A 157 -8.01 23.95 -0.02
C THR A 157 -8.11 22.44 0.13
N LEU A 158 -7.34 21.85 1.05
CA LEU A 158 -7.37 20.42 1.33
C LEU A 158 -8.15 20.09 2.59
N GLN A 159 -9.03 19.08 2.52
CA GLN A 159 -9.76 18.50 3.65
C GLN A 159 -9.61 16.99 3.67
N GLU A 160 -8.81 16.47 4.57
CA GLU A 160 -8.62 15.03 4.69
C GLU A 160 -9.76 14.30 5.42
N ALA A 161 -9.90 13.01 5.12
CA ALA A 161 -10.72 12.05 5.85
C ALA A 161 -10.01 10.68 5.85
N GLN A 162 -10.41 9.77 6.74
CA GLN A 162 -9.71 8.49 6.90
C GLN A 162 -9.97 7.51 5.75
N THR A 163 -11.14 7.57 5.11
CA THR A 163 -11.56 6.58 4.12
C THR A 163 -12.12 7.21 2.85
N THR A 164 -12.06 6.44 1.75
CA THR A 164 -12.67 6.77 0.46
C THR A 164 -14.17 7.07 0.62
N GLU A 165 -14.89 6.25 1.39
CA GLU A 165 -16.32 6.44 1.65
C GLU A 165 -16.61 7.80 2.32
N GLN A 166 -15.81 8.19 3.31
CA GLN A 166 -15.99 9.47 4.00
C GLN A 166 -15.78 10.65 3.06
N ASN A 167 -14.74 10.62 2.20
CA ASN A 167 -14.48 11.66 1.22
C ASN A 167 -15.58 11.73 0.16
N LEU A 168 -16.03 10.61 -0.39
CA LEU A 168 -17.12 10.56 -1.36
C LEU A 168 -18.43 11.08 -0.77
N LYS A 169 -18.76 10.77 0.50
CA LYS A 169 -19.91 11.34 1.21
C LYS A 169 -19.77 12.85 1.47
N LYS A 170 -18.55 13.37 1.71
CA LYS A 170 -18.32 14.82 1.80
C LYS A 170 -18.57 15.48 0.44
N LEU A 171 -18.12 14.85 -0.64
CA LEU A 171 -18.30 15.31 -2.01
C LEU A 171 -19.80 15.35 -2.39
N GLU A 172 -20.54 14.27 -2.18
CA GLU A 172 -21.99 14.18 -2.40
C GLU A 172 -22.76 15.28 -1.66
N LYS A 173 -22.36 15.57 -0.40
CA LYS A 173 -23.01 16.58 0.44
C LYS A 173 -22.53 18.02 0.16
N GLY A 174 -21.70 18.25 -0.84
CA GLY A 174 -21.16 19.55 -1.20
C GLY A 174 -20.25 20.17 -0.14
N ARG A 175 -19.64 19.38 0.73
CA ARG A 175 -18.68 19.86 1.73
C ARG A 175 -17.28 20.06 1.15
N ILE A 176 -16.99 19.36 0.05
CA ILE A 176 -15.82 19.51 -0.81
C ILE A 176 -16.29 19.61 -2.26
N ASP A 177 -15.47 20.15 -3.13
CA ASP A 177 -15.78 20.36 -4.55
C ASP A 177 -15.31 19.18 -5.40
N CYS A 178 -14.13 18.64 -5.09
CA CYS A 178 -13.52 17.52 -5.80
C CYS A 178 -12.83 16.55 -4.81
N TYR A 179 -12.48 15.37 -5.31
CA TYR A 179 -11.74 14.32 -4.61
C TYR A 179 -10.83 13.62 -5.59
N VAL A 180 -9.58 13.37 -5.20
CA VAL A 180 -8.63 12.59 -6.00
C VAL A 180 -8.50 11.20 -5.38
N GLN A 181 -8.73 10.16 -6.19
CA GLN A 181 -8.63 8.78 -5.73
C GLN A 181 -8.34 7.84 -6.90
N GLU A 182 -7.79 6.68 -6.58
CA GLU A 182 -7.69 5.58 -7.50
C GLU A 182 -9.09 5.17 -8.00
N GLN A 183 -9.18 4.92 -9.31
CA GLN A 183 -10.45 4.79 -10.01
C GLN A 183 -11.29 3.63 -9.47
N LEU A 184 -10.71 2.44 -9.36
CA LEU A 184 -11.45 1.25 -8.96
C LEU A 184 -11.96 1.37 -7.51
N ALA A 185 -11.10 1.85 -6.59
CA ALA A 185 -11.47 2.06 -5.20
C ALA A 185 -12.62 3.09 -5.07
N ALA A 186 -12.58 4.18 -5.84
CA ALA A 186 -13.66 5.17 -5.83
C ALA A 186 -14.94 4.61 -6.42
N GLU A 187 -14.89 3.99 -7.61
CA GLU A 187 -16.05 3.48 -8.33
C GLU A 187 -16.75 2.34 -7.57
N MET A 188 -16.00 1.47 -6.89
CA MET A 188 -16.59 0.44 -6.02
C MET A 188 -17.43 1.06 -4.91
N VAL A 189 -16.89 2.05 -4.20
CA VAL A 189 -17.62 2.71 -3.10
C VAL A 189 -18.82 3.50 -3.65
N ILE A 190 -18.69 4.20 -4.77
CA ILE A 190 -19.79 4.92 -5.44
C ILE A 190 -20.94 3.94 -5.74
N ASN A 191 -20.63 2.79 -6.36
CA ASN A 191 -21.62 1.80 -6.73
C ASN A 191 -22.24 1.11 -5.52
N GLU A 192 -21.43 0.67 -4.56
CA GLU A 192 -21.89 -0.03 -3.35
C GLU A 192 -22.82 0.85 -2.48
N LYS A 193 -22.47 2.11 -2.31
CA LYS A 193 -23.21 3.05 -1.45
C LYS A 193 -24.28 3.84 -2.20
N GLY A 194 -24.41 3.70 -3.52
CA GLY A 194 -25.37 4.43 -4.34
C GLY A 194 -25.14 5.95 -4.33
N ILE A 195 -23.87 6.38 -4.28
CA ILE A 195 -23.50 7.80 -4.24
C ILE A 195 -23.83 8.46 -5.58
N ALA A 196 -24.47 9.62 -5.57
CA ALA A 196 -24.94 10.30 -6.77
C ALA A 196 -24.47 11.75 -6.84
N GLY A 197 -24.65 12.40 -8.04
CA GLY A 197 -24.28 13.80 -8.26
C GLY A 197 -22.76 14.04 -8.33
N ILE A 198 -22.00 12.98 -8.58
CA ILE A 198 -20.54 12.98 -8.72
C ILE A 198 -20.17 12.50 -10.11
N VAL A 199 -19.21 13.16 -10.74
CA VAL A 199 -18.66 12.77 -12.04
C VAL A 199 -17.17 12.56 -11.94
N ARG A 200 -16.64 11.54 -12.62
CA ARG A 200 -15.22 11.44 -12.91
C ARG A 200 -14.88 12.42 -14.01
N VAL A 201 -14.04 13.40 -13.73
CA VAL A 201 -13.72 14.52 -14.61
C VAL A 201 -12.59 14.14 -15.57
N LEU A 202 -11.47 13.67 -15.04
CA LEU A 202 -10.27 13.33 -15.79
C LEU A 202 -9.40 12.36 -15.00
N ASP A 203 -8.41 11.78 -15.68
CA ASP A 203 -7.36 10.98 -15.05
C ASP A 203 -6.18 11.90 -14.69
N ALA A 204 -5.79 11.91 -13.42
CA ALA A 204 -4.68 12.72 -12.91
C ALA A 204 -3.32 12.07 -13.20
N SER A 205 -3.22 10.75 -12.98
CA SER A 205 -1.99 9.96 -13.22
C SER A 205 -2.29 8.46 -13.37
N ALA A 206 -1.23 7.71 -13.70
CA ALA A 206 -1.18 6.26 -13.60
C ALA A 206 0.04 5.90 -12.75
N GLU A 207 -0.17 5.18 -11.66
CA GLU A 207 0.84 4.93 -10.62
C GLU A 207 1.12 3.44 -10.50
N THR A 208 2.38 3.08 -10.35
CA THR A 208 2.77 1.72 -9.97
C THR A 208 2.72 1.57 -8.46
N ALA A 209 2.06 0.50 -7.97
CA ALA A 209 1.97 0.22 -6.55
C ALA A 209 2.94 -0.91 -6.16
N HIS A 210 3.57 -0.76 -5.00
CA HIS A 210 4.70 -1.56 -4.53
C HIS A 210 4.57 -1.93 -3.05
N ILE A 211 5.41 -2.85 -2.58
CA ILE A 211 5.80 -2.87 -1.18
C ILE A 211 7.06 -2.02 -1.06
N GLY A 212 6.99 -0.94 -0.25
CA GLY A 212 8.14 -0.09 0.04
C GLY A 212 8.84 -0.58 1.31
N PHE A 213 10.06 -1.09 1.21
CA PHE A 213 10.86 -1.57 2.35
C PHE A 213 11.69 -0.44 2.94
N ARG A 214 11.73 -0.35 4.27
CA ARG A 214 12.47 0.70 4.97
C ARG A 214 13.97 0.67 4.64
N ALA A 215 14.59 1.85 4.59
CA ALA A 215 15.96 2.03 4.10
C ALA A 215 17.04 1.42 5.00
N ASP A 216 16.77 1.25 6.29
CA ASP A 216 17.69 0.66 7.28
C ASP A 216 17.56 -0.86 7.42
N TRP A 217 16.59 -1.50 6.73
CA TRP A 217 16.45 -2.95 6.68
C TRP A 217 17.22 -3.51 5.47
N GLN A 218 18.56 -3.67 5.63
CA GLN A 218 19.49 -3.96 4.53
C GLN A 218 20.39 -5.18 4.77
N GLY A 219 20.15 -5.98 5.81
CA GLY A 219 20.89 -7.22 6.06
C GLY A 219 20.79 -8.23 4.91
N GLU A 220 21.64 -9.24 4.91
CA GLU A 220 21.64 -10.30 3.91
C GLU A 220 20.27 -11.00 3.81
N GLU A 221 19.64 -11.26 4.96
CA GLU A 221 18.30 -11.86 5.05
C GLU A 221 17.23 -10.97 4.39
N ALA A 222 17.29 -9.63 4.62
CA ALA A 222 16.38 -8.68 4.00
C ALA A 222 16.52 -8.64 2.47
N GLN A 223 17.76 -8.61 1.99
CA GLN A 223 18.05 -8.59 0.55
C GLN A 223 17.59 -9.89 -0.11
N GLN A 224 17.81 -11.03 0.53
CA GLN A 224 17.37 -12.33 0.02
C GLN A 224 15.84 -12.40 -0.02
N PHE A 225 15.15 -12.02 1.07
CA PHE A 225 13.70 -11.97 1.09
C PHE A 225 13.12 -11.11 -0.05
N ILE A 226 13.64 -9.88 -0.21
CA ILE A 226 13.17 -8.96 -1.26
C ILE A 226 13.39 -9.55 -2.66
N ALA A 227 14.55 -10.18 -2.89
CA ALA A 227 14.86 -10.81 -4.17
C ALA A 227 13.92 -12.00 -4.47
N ASP A 228 13.71 -12.87 -3.51
CA ASP A 228 12.84 -14.04 -3.65
C ASP A 228 11.38 -13.63 -3.83
N PHE A 229 10.92 -12.65 -3.06
CA PHE A 229 9.58 -12.10 -3.16
C PHE A 229 9.33 -11.44 -4.53
N ASN A 230 10.29 -10.67 -5.03
CA ASN A 230 10.22 -10.07 -6.36
C ASN A 230 10.19 -11.12 -7.47
N ALA A 231 10.97 -12.18 -7.36
CA ALA A 231 10.95 -13.30 -8.31
C ALA A 231 9.59 -14.01 -8.29
N ALA A 232 8.99 -14.20 -7.12
CA ALA A 232 7.65 -14.76 -7.00
C ALA A 232 6.58 -13.86 -7.62
N LEU A 233 6.60 -12.55 -7.36
CA LEU A 233 5.68 -11.59 -8.00
C LEU A 233 5.83 -11.60 -9.53
N GLN A 234 7.06 -11.63 -10.04
CA GLN A 234 7.31 -11.72 -11.48
C GLN A 234 6.73 -13.00 -12.08
N SER A 235 6.94 -14.14 -11.42
CA SER A 235 6.36 -15.42 -11.84
C SER A 235 4.82 -15.38 -11.89
N MET A 236 4.18 -14.71 -10.90
CA MET A 236 2.72 -14.53 -10.86
C MET A 236 2.20 -13.63 -12.00
N MET A 237 2.98 -12.65 -12.41
CA MET A 237 2.65 -11.81 -13.56
C MET A 237 2.76 -12.60 -14.87
N ASP A 238 3.83 -13.38 -15.00
CA ASP A 238 4.15 -14.14 -16.22
C ASP A 238 3.14 -15.27 -16.48
N ASP A 239 2.61 -15.90 -15.44
CA ASP A 239 1.65 -17.01 -15.57
C ASP A 239 0.17 -16.57 -15.48
N GLY A 240 -0.10 -15.27 -15.27
CA GLY A 240 -1.44 -14.71 -15.22
C GLY A 240 -2.11 -14.74 -13.85
N THR A 241 -1.47 -15.27 -12.81
CA THR A 241 -2.04 -15.36 -11.44
C THR A 241 -2.40 -13.98 -10.88
N VAL A 242 -1.59 -12.94 -11.17
CA VAL A 242 -1.92 -11.56 -10.78
C VAL A 242 -3.27 -11.13 -11.36
N ALA A 243 -3.49 -11.37 -12.67
CA ALA A 243 -4.75 -11.01 -13.33
C ALA A 243 -5.95 -11.81 -12.78
N GLU A 244 -5.75 -13.07 -12.43
CA GLU A 244 -6.79 -13.92 -11.82
C GLU A 244 -7.18 -13.41 -10.42
N ILE A 245 -6.21 -13.06 -9.58
CA ILE A 245 -6.47 -12.50 -8.24
C ILE A 245 -7.25 -11.20 -8.36
N VAL A 246 -6.80 -10.27 -9.19
CA VAL A 246 -7.51 -8.99 -9.41
C VAL A 246 -8.93 -9.23 -9.91
N SER A 247 -9.11 -10.06 -10.94
CA SER A 247 -10.42 -10.35 -11.51
C SER A 247 -11.40 -10.98 -10.51
N ARG A 248 -10.93 -11.90 -9.68
CA ARG A 248 -11.74 -12.56 -8.66
C ARG A 248 -12.20 -11.57 -7.59
N THR A 249 -11.31 -10.69 -7.14
CA THR A 249 -11.60 -9.72 -6.08
C THR A 249 -12.53 -8.61 -6.54
N VAL A 250 -12.47 -8.24 -7.84
CA VAL A 250 -13.30 -7.15 -8.41
C VAL A 250 -14.62 -7.66 -9.00
N GLY A 251 -14.67 -8.91 -9.41
CA GLY A 251 -15.82 -9.51 -10.11
C GLY A 251 -16.81 -10.28 -9.22
N GLY A 252 -16.59 -10.27 -7.87
CA GLY A 252 -17.42 -10.98 -6.88
C GLY A 252 -18.63 -10.19 -6.39
#